data_d9699513928e893649aed2581885296b
#
_entry.id   d9699513928e893649aed2581885296b
#
_cell.length_a   1.000
_cell.length_b   1.000
_cell.length_c   1.000
_cell.angle_alpha   90.00
_cell.angle_beta   90.00
_cell.angle_gamma   90.00
#
_symmetry.space_group_name_H-M   'P 1'
#
loop_
_entity.id
_entity.type
_entity.pdbx_description
1 polymer ?
#
loop_
_entity_poly.entity_id
_entity_poly.type
_entity_poly.pdbx_seq_one_letter_code
_entity_poly.pdbx_strand_id
1 'polypeptide(L)'
;YYMEPNKSDFMRARMQEYVGICERLAEEYGCRFVNFQAVYDKFLQYKHSSLIAWDRVHPNQIGATLMAKEWLSKCGFEYDHTPEA
;
A
#
# COMPACT_ATOMS: atom_id res chain seq x y z
N TYR A 1 -5.00 -2.77 3.52
CA TYR A 1 -4.42 -1.45 3.81
C TYR A 1 -5.47 -0.49 4.38
N TYR A 2 -4.99 0.45 5.11
CA TYR A 2 -5.79 1.55 5.64
C TYR A 2 -4.93 2.81 5.59
N MET A 3 -5.42 3.87 4.93
CA MET A 3 -4.64 5.06 4.61
C MET A 3 -4.67 6.08 5.74
N GLU A 4 -4.18 5.68 6.91
CA GLU A 4 -4.06 6.50 8.11
C GLU A 4 -2.60 6.54 8.54
N PRO A 5 -1.95 7.74 8.60
CA PRO A 5 -0.54 7.82 9.00
C PRO A 5 -0.29 7.58 10.49
N ASN A 6 -1.31 7.75 11.34
CA ASN A 6 -1.16 7.51 12.76
C ASN A 6 -1.24 6.02 13.07
N LYS A 7 -0.10 5.39 13.31
CA LYS A 7 -0.01 3.95 13.55
C LYS A 7 -0.66 3.51 14.86
N SER A 8 -0.97 4.46 15.75
CA SER A 8 -1.69 4.18 16.99
C SER A 8 -3.21 4.18 16.79
N ASP A 9 -3.71 4.65 15.65
CA ASP A 9 -5.13 4.53 15.32
C ASP A 9 -5.57 3.08 15.38
N PHE A 10 -6.74 2.82 15.96
CA PHE A 10 -7.21 1.46 16.19
C PHE A 10 -7.30 0.64 14.90
N MET A 11 -7.90 1.19 13.86
CA MET A 11 -8.04 0.48 12.59
C MET A 11 -6.69 0.30 11.89
N ARG A 12 -5.84 1.32 11.96
CA ARG A 12 -4.50 1.23 11.36
C ARG A 12 -3.65 0.17 12.04
N ALA A 13 -3.71 0.10 13.37
CA ALA A 13 -2.98 -0.91 14.13
C ALA A 13 -3.47 -2.32 13.79
N ARG A 14 -4.79 -2.50 13.67
CA ARG A 14 -5.37 -3.79 13.27
C ARG A 14 -4.95 -4.18 11.85
N MET A 15 -4.92 -3.22 10.95
CA MET A 15 -4.48 -3.47 9.57
C MET A 15 -3.02 -3.90 9.53
N GLN A 16 -2.17 -3.34 10.39
CA GLN A 16 -0.78 -3.76 10.46
C GLN A 16 -0.64 -5.23 10.87
N GLU A 17 -1.49 -5.70 11.77
CA GLU A 17 -1.54 -7.12 12.11
C GLU A 17 -1.89 -7.98 10.90
N TYR A 18 -2.87 -7.56 10.10
CA TYR A 18 -3.28 -8.28 8.90
C TYR A 18 -2.17 -8.30 7.85
N VAL A 19 -1.46 -7.21 7.69
CA VAL A 19 -0.29 -7.16 6.77
C VAL A 19 0.73 -8.20 7.18
N GLY A 20 1.03 -8.31 8.48
CA GLY A 20 1.96 -9.31 9.00
C GLY A 20 1.50 -10.74 8.75
N ILE A 21 0.21 -11.00 8.88
CA ILE A 21 -0.36 -12.32 8.60
C ILE A 21 -0.20 -12.67 7.12
N CYS A 22 -0.51 -11.74 6.22
CA CYS A 22 -0.36 -11.94 4.78
C CYS A 22 1.09 -12.23 4.40
N GLU A 23 2.02 -11.50 4.99
CA GLU A 23 3.44 -11.70 4.73
C GLU A 23 3.91 -13.09 5.16
N ARG A 24 3.50 -13.54 6.35
CA ARG A 24 3.84 -14.88 6.84
C ARG A 24 3.25 -15.98 5.98
N LEU A 25 2.00 -15.82 5.54
CA LEU A 25 1.36 -16.79 4.67
C LEU A 25 2.04 -16.86 3.29
N ALA A 26 2.45 -15.72 2.76
CA ALA A 26 3.17 -15.68 1.49
C ALA A 26 4.49 -16.44 1.59
N GLU A 27 5.24 -16.27 2.67
CA GLU A 27 6.47 -17.02 2.93
C GLU A 27 6.18 -18.52 3.03
N GLU A 28 5.17 -18.89 3.81
CA GLU A 28 4.83 -20.29 4.07
C GLU A 28 4.45 -21.04 2.78
N TYR A 29 3.71 -20.39 1.89
CA TYR A 29 3.21 -21.01 0.66
C TYR A 29 4.01 -20.65 -0.58
N GLY A 30 5.12 -19.93 -0.44
CA GLY A 30 5.96 -19.54 -1.57
C GLY A 30 5.31 -18.56 -2.53
N CYS A 31 4.42 -17.71 -2.03
CA CYS A 31 3.74 -16.69 -2.82
C CYS A 31 4.51 -15.38 -2.81
N ARG A 32 4.28 -14.55 -3.82
CA ARG A 32 4.78 -13.18 -3.80
C ARG A 32 3.95 -12.36 -2.84
N PHE A 33 4.63 -11.49 -2.09
CA PHE A 33 3.96 -10.57 -1.18
C PHE A 33 4.07 -9.16 -1.74
N VAL A 34 2.91 -8.49 -1.93
CA VAL A 34 2.86 -7.10 -2.40
C VAL A 34 2.34 -6.25 -1.25
N ASN A 35 3.21 -5.42 -0.68
CA ASN A 35 2.87 -4.62 0.50
C ASN A 35 2.31 -3.26 0.09
N PHE A 36 1.01 -3.21 -0.22
CA PHE A 36 0.34 -1.96 -0.55
C PHE A 36 0.29 -0.98 0.62
N GLN A 37 0.23 -1.50 1.85
CA GLN A 37 0.24 -0.63 3.03
C GLN A 37 1.53 0.18 3.11
N ALA A 38 2.67 -0.43 2.81
CA ALA A 38 3.95 0.27 2.81
C ALA A 38 3.99 1.36 1.75
N VAL A 39 3.41 1.12 0.58
CA VAL A 39 3.32 2.12 -0.50
C VAL A 39 2.52 3.33 -0.04
N TYR A 40 1.36 3.10 0.57
CA TYR A 40 0.52 4.19 1.06
C TYR A 40 1.14 4.90 2.25
N ASP A 41 1.79 4.18 3.17
CA ASP A 41 2.50 4.81 4.29
C ASP A 41 3.58 5.77 3.77
N LYS A 42 4.30 5.40 2.73
CA LYS A 42 5.31 6.27 2.11
C LYS A 42 4.68 7.52 1.52
N PHE A 43 3.56 7.36 0.81
CA PHE A 43 2.81 8.50 0.26
C PHE A 43 2.34 9.44 1.37
N LEU A 44 1.82 8.87 2.46
CA LEU A 44 1.25 9.63 3.57
C LEU A 44 2.29 10.40 4.40
N GLN A 45 3.58 10.13 4.20
CA GLN A 45 4.64 10.96 4.79
C GLN A 45 4.68 12.36 4.18
N TYR A 46 4.18 12.53 2.97
CA TYR A 46 4.31 13.78 2.21
C TYR A 46 2.99 14.39 1.80
N LYS A 47 1.93 13.60 1.70
CA LYS A 47 0.64 14.03 1.18
C LYS A 47 -0.50 13.53 2.06
N HIS A 48 -1.63 14.24 2.03
CA HIS A 48 -2.82 13.84 2.77
C HIS A 48 -3.55 12.69 2.06
N SER A 49 -4.19 11.83 2.85
CA SER A 49 -4.90 10.66 2.34
C SER A 49 -6.04 11.00 1.37
N SER A 50 -6.63 12.19 1.49
CA SER A 50 -7.72 12.62 0.60
C SER A 50 -7.32 12.68 -0.87
N LEU A 51 -6.01 12.76 -1.15
CA LEU A 51 -5.52 12.77 -2.54
C LEU A 51 -5.57 11.39 -3.19
N ILE A 52 -5.66 10.32 -2.40
CA ILE A 52 -5.66 8.94 -2.91
C ILE A 52 -6.92 8.16 -2.53
N ALA A 53 -7.64 8.58 -1.51
CA ALA A 53 -8.89 7.97 -1.08
C ALA A 53 -9.66 8.93 -0.18
N TRP A 54 -10.97 9.08 -0.39
CA TRP A 54 -11.78 9.98 0.45
C TRP A 54 -12.06 9.36 1.82
N ASP A 55 -12.23 8.05 1.89
CA ASP A 55 -12.58 7.32 3.11
C ASP A 55 -11.40 6.53 3.71
N ARG A 56 -10.19 6.69 3.17
CA ARG A 56 -8.96 6.00 3.57
C ARG A 56 -8.95 4.50 3.24
N VAL A 57 -9.96 4.01 2.55
CA VAL A 57 -10.13 2.58 2.24
C VAL A 57 -10.22 2.34 0.74
N HIS A 58 -11.04 3.11 0.04
CA HIS A 58 -11.30 2.91 -1.38
C HIS A 58 -10.42 3.85 -2.22
N PRO A 59 -9.35 3.34 -2.85
CA PRO A 59 -8.44 4.21 -3.60
C PRO A 59 -9.13 4.80 -4.81
N ASN A 60 -8.80 6.07 -5.09
CA ASN A 60 -9.15 6.70 -6.34
C ASN A 60 -8.17 6.28 -7.44
N GLN A 61 -8.21 6.94 -8.59
CA GLN A 61 -7.32 6.61 -9.71
C GLN A 61 -5.84 6.74 -9.35
N ILE A 62 -5.48 7.76 -8.56
CA ILE A 62 -4.09 7.96 -8.12
C ILE A 62 -3.67 6.84 -7.18
N GLY A 63 -4.51 6.52 -6.19
CA GLY A 63 -4.25 5.42 -5.26
C GLY A 63 -4.14 4.08 -5.96
N ALA A 64 -5.02 3.83 -6.93
CA ALA A 64 -4.99 2.59 -7.73
C ALA A 64 -3.73 2.51 -8.59
N THR A 65 -3.25 3.63 -9.12
CA THR A 65 -2.00 3.68 -9.89
C THR A 65 -0.80 3.31 -9.02
N LEU A 66 -0.77 3.78 -7.78
CA LEU A 66 0.30 3.40 -6.83
C LEU A 66 0.30 1.89 -6.58
N MET A 67 -0.88 1.30 -6.42
CA MET A 67 -1.00 -0.17 -6.26
C MET A 67 -0.49 -0.90 -7.50
N ALA A 68 -0.91 -0.46 -8.68
CA ALA A 68 -0.52 -1.09 -9.94
C ALA A 68 0.99 -1.06 -10.14
N LYS A 69 1.63 0.07 -9.85
CA LYS A 69 3.08 0.20 -9.97
C LYS A 69 3.82 -0.75 -9.04
N GLU A 70 3.38 -0.84 -7.79
CA GLU A 70 4.00 -1.75 -6.82
C GLU A 70 3.81 -3.21 -7.23
N TRP A 71 2.61 -3.56 -7.68
CA TRP A 71 2.31 -4.92 -8.13
C TRP A 71 3.19 -5.32 -9.30
N LEU A 72 3.31 -4.45 -10.30
CA LEU A 72 4.16 -4.70 -11.48
C LEU A 72 5.63 -4.83 -11.08
N SER A 73 6.10 -3.97 -10.18
CA SER A 73 7.48 -4.04 -9.68
C SER A 73 7.77 -5.38 -9.02
N LYS A 74 6.85 -5.88 -8.19
CA LYS A 74 7.00 -7.18 -7.52
C LYS A 74 6.91 -8.35 -8.48
N CYS A 75 6.27 -8.16 -9.63
CA CYS A 75 6.22 -9.17 -10.70
C CYS A 75 7.42 -9.10 -11.64
N GLY A 76 8.39 -8.23 -11.39
CA GLY A 76 9.62 -8.14 -12.14
C GLY A 76 9.59 -7.16 -13.31
N PHE A 77 8.56 -6.34 -13.42
CA PHE A 77 8.50 -5.29 -14.46
C PHE A 77 9.17 -4.02 -13.97
N GLU A 78 9.95 -3.39 -14.83
CA GLU A 78 10.55 -2.10 -14.57
C GLU A 78 9.68 -1.00 -15.19
N TYR A 79 9.66 0.14 -14.53
CA TYR A 79 8.91 1.30 -15.02
C TYR A 79 9.59 2.58 -14.53
N ASP A 80 9.22 3.70 -15.15
CA ASP A 80 9.73 5.00 -14.77
C ASP A 80 9.06 5.46 -13.45
N HIS A 81 9.89 5.80 -12.47
CA HIS A 81 9.42 6.23 -11.15
C HIS A 81 9.25 7.75 -11.04
N THR A 82 9.35 8.49 -12.13
CA THR A 82 9.15 9.93 -12.10
C THR A 82 7.69 10.28 -11.84
N PRO A 83 7.39 11.48 -11.32
CA PRO A 83 6.01 11.87 -11.06
C PRO A 83 5.12 11.87 -12.30
N GLU A 84 5.67 12.02 -13.47
CA GLU A 84 4.95 12.00 -14.74
C GLU A 84 4.60 10.59 -15.22
N ALA A 85 5.24 9.61 -14.67
CA ALA A 85 5.01 8.20 -15.04
C ALA A 85 3.76 7.59 -14.32
#